data_85164e96cd20ded40c2fdfcc8a1841c4
#
_entry.id   85164e96cd20ded40c2fdfcc8a1841c4
#
_cell.length_a   1.000
_cell.length_b   1.000
_cell.length_c   1.000
_cell.angle_alpha   90.00
_cell.angle_beta   90.00
_cell.angle_gamma   90.00
#
_symmetry.space_group_name_H-M   'P 1'
#
loop_
_entity.id
_entity.type
_entity.pdbx_description
1 polymer ?
#
loop_
_entity_poly.entity_id
_entity_poly.type
_entity_poly.pdbx_seq_one_letter_code
_entity_poly.pdbx_strand_id
1 'polypeptide(L)'
;ITGVKLQRAQKCLAHLRRHFKKVLKITHGHNTVVATVFLALIDEAFAQHQQWRQTQNLFAYSTWASDFKTRLAELLNTWLGQVGYAAGLLLRSLRDKSEQWWYFLDHPEIPPDNNLAERALRLAVTKRKISGGSRSMSRFEQTADLLSVLQTCRFQARSAMAFFREAISAHS
;
A
#
# COMPACT_ATOMS: atom_id res chain seq x y z
N ILE A 1 20.80 -0.24 -10.56
CA ILE A 1 19.51 -0.71 -10.01
C ILE A 1 18.57 -0.79 -11.21
N THR A 2 18.48 -1.98 -11.76
CA THR A 2 17.64 -2.30 -12.91
C THR A 2 16.18 -2.02 -12.57
N GLY A 3 15.54 -1.19 -13.38
CA GLY A 3 14.21 -0.69 -13.16
C GLY A 3 13.19 -1.82 -12.99
N VAL A 4 12.66 -1.93 -11.79
CA VAL A 4 11.40 -2.64 -11.56
C VAL A 4 10.39 -2.02 -12.51
N LYS A 5 9.83 -2.82 -13.42
CA LYS A 5 8.75 -2.35 -14.30
C LYS A 5 7.62 -1.87 -13.40
N LEU A 6 7.44 -0.55 -13.28
CA LEU A 6 6.41 0.13 -12.46
C LEU A 6 4.97 -0.36 -12.75
N GLN A 7 4.79 -1.09 -13.84
CA GLN A 7 3.52 -1.70 -14.26
C GLN A 7 3.02 -2.82 -13.33
N ARG A 8 3.90 -3.44 -12.52
CA ARG A 8 3.55 -4.55 -11.62
C ARG A 8 3.57 -4.16 -10.13
N ALA A 9 3.49 -2.88 -9.81
CA ALA A 9 3.52 -2.42 -8.42
C ALA A 9 2.09 -2.24 -7.89
N GLN A 10 1.75 -2.92 -6.80
CA GLN A 10 0.50 -2.69 -6.08
C GLN A 10 0.46 -1.28 -5.50
N LYS A 11 -0.57 -0.52 -5.80
CA LYS A 11 -0.86 0.76 -5.15
C LYS A 11 -1.56 0.55 -3.81
N CYS A 12 -1.24 1.39 -2.85
CA CYS A 12 -1.74 1.27 -1.49
C CYS A 12 -3.21 1.69 -1.37
N LEU A 13 -4.12 0.74 -1.15
CA LEU A 13 -5.54 1.02 -0.93
C LEU A 13 -5.81 1.83 0.34
N ALA A 14 -4.94 1.77 1.35
CA ALA A 14 -5.08 2.61 2.54
C ALA A 14 -4.93 4.11 2.22
N HIS A 15 -4.08 4.47 1.25
CA HIS A 15 -4.00 5.84 0.73
C HIS A 15 -5.23 6.21 -0.08
N LEU A 16 -5.70 5.32 -0.96
CA LEU A 16 -6.94 5.53 -1.72
C LEU A 16 -8.13 5.78 -0.78
N ARG A 17 -8.26 4.98 0.27
CA ARG A 17 -9.28 5.15 1.33
C ARG A 17 -9.22 6.54 1.96
N ARG A 18 -8.01 7.04 2.27
CA ARG A 18 -7.84 8.41 2.81
C ARG A 18 -8.27 9.48 1.80
N HIS A 19 -8.03 9.27 0.51
CA HIS A 19 -8.48 10.21 -0.53
C HIS A 19 -10.00 10.22 -0.63
N PHE A 20 -10.68 9.08 -0.66
CA PHE A 20 -12.16 9.06 -0.66
C PHE A 20 -12.76 9.65 0.62
N LYS A 21 -12.14 9.48 1.79
CA LYS A 21 -12.55 10.19 3.02
C LYS A 21 -12.44 11.72 2.92
N LYS A 22 -11.53 12.25 2.10
CA LYS A 22 -11.48 13.69 1.81
C LYS A 22 -12.60 14.08 0.85
N VAL A 23 -12.89 13.28 -0.17
CA VAL A 23 -14.00 13.51 -1.11
C VAL A 23 -15.34 13.48 -0.39
N LEU A 24 -15.52 12.58 0.59
CA LEU A 24 -16.73 12.49 1.42
C LEU A 24 -17.10 13.80 2.12
N LYS A 25 -16.11 14.66 2.41
CA LYS A 25 -16.31 15.97 3.05
C LYS A 25 -16.77 17.07 2.06
N ILE A 26 -16.82 16.76 0.77
CA ILE A 26 -17.24 17.70 -0.26
C ILE A 26 -18.74 17.48 -0.52
N THR A 27 -19.57 18.36 0.01
CA THR A 27 -21.04 18.19 0.08
C THR A 27 -21.79 18.47 -1.22
N HIS A 28 -21.14 19.04 -2.24
CA HIS A 28 -21.79 19.37 -3.51
C HIS A 28 -21.61 18.25 -4.56
N GLY A 29 -22.54 18.17 -5.48
CA GLY A 29 -22.58 17.12 -6.52
C GLY A 29 -22.79 15.71 -5.91
N HIS A 30 -22.32 14.69 -6.60
CA HIS A 30 -22.45 13.30 -6.18
C HIS A 30 -21.27 12.81 -5.30
N ASN A 31 -20.40 13.72 -4.84
CA ASN A 31 -19.16 13.36 -4.15
C ASN A 31 -19.41 12.50 -2.91
N THR A 32 -20.39 12.83 -2.08
CA THR A 32 -20.73 12.07 -0.86
C THR A 32 -21.17 10.65 -1.19
N VAL A 33 -22.07 10.48 -2.16
CA VAL A 33 -22.59 9.16 -2.57
C VAL A 33 -21.47 8.31 -3.15
N VAL A 34 -20.70 8.86 -4.09
CA VAL A 34 -19.57 8.17 -4.72
C VAL A 34 -18.52 7.78 -3.69
N ALA A 35 -18.14 8.69 -2.81
CA ALA A 35 -17.17 8.39 -1.77
C ALA A 35 -17.64 7.28 -0.84
N THR A 36 -18.92 7.27 -0.45
CA THR A 36 -19.50 6.21 0.39
C THR A 36 -19.43 4.85 -0.31
N VAL A 37 -19.86 4.77 -1.58
CA VAL A 37 -19.83 3.53 -2.35
C VAL A 37 -18.40 2.99 -2.51
N PHE A 38 -17.44 3.83 -2.90
CA PHE A 38 -16.06 3.39 -3.10
C PHE A 38 -15.33 3.11 -1.78
N LEU A 39 -15.70 3.76 -0.68
CA LEU A 39 -15.19 3.40 0.66
C LEU A 39 -15.67 2.01 1.07
N ALA A 40 -16.94 1.67 0.82
CA ALA A 40 -17.48 0.35 1.10
C ALA A 40 -16.75 -0.74 0.29
N LEU A 41 -16.50 -0.50 -1.01
CA LEU A 41 -15.71 -1.42 -1.85
C LEU A 41 -14.29 -1.62 -1.31
N ILE A 42 -13.61 -0.55 -0.90
CA ILE A 42 -12.25 -0.64 -0.35
C ILE A 42 -12.27 -1.42 0.96
N ASP A 43 -13.25 -1.19 1.83
CA ASP A 43 -13.38 -1.89 3.10
C ASP A 43 -13.71 -3.37 2.90
N GLU A 44 -14.57 -3.71 1.91
CA GLU A 44 -14.82 -5.09 1.47
C GLU A 44 -13.52 -5.75 0.99
N ALA A 45 -12.74 -5.07 0.15
CA ALA A 45 -11.49 -5.60 -0.37
C ALA A 45 -10.48 -5.95 0.75
N PHE A 46 -10.38 -5.11 1.78
CA PHE A 46 -9.56 -5.42 2.96
C PHE A 46 -10.09 -6.63 3.74
N ALA A 47 -11.41 -6.69 3.96
CA ALA A 47 -12.04 -7.78 4.71
C ALA A 47 -11.85 -9.13 4.00
N GLN A 48 -12.07 -9.19 2.70
CA GLN A 48 -11.93 -10.42 1.89
C GLN A 48 -10.47 -10.88 1.79
N HIS A 49 -9.53 -9.95 1.64
CA HIS A 49 -8.12 -10.29 1.68
C HIS A 49 -7.70 -10.82 3.07
N GLN A 50 -8.22 -10.24 4.16
CA GLN A 50 -7.98 -10.74 5.51
C GLN A 50 -8.57 -12.14 5.71
N GLN A 51 -9.77 -12.39 5.23
CA GLN A 51 -10.43 -13.70 5.27
C GLN A 51 -9.61 -14.75 4.49
N TRP A 52 -9.15 -14.41 3.28
CA TRP A 52 -8.26 -15.29 2.53
C TRP A 52 -6.99 -15.64 3.30
N ARG A 53 -6.36 -14.66 3.94
CA ARG A 53 -5.16 -14.91 4.76
C ARG A 53 -5.39 -15.87 5.91
N GLN A 54 -6.60 -15.91 6.46
CA GLN A 54 -6.96 -16.82 7.55
C GLN A 54 -7.32 -18.23 7.04
N THR A 55 -8.07 -18.28 5.94
CA THR A 55 -8.64 -19.54 5.44
C THR A 55 -7.78 -20.22 4.37
N GLN A 56 -6.93 -19.48 3.67
CA GLN A 56 -6.16 -19.92 2.49
C GLN A 56 -7.04 -20.55 1.38
N ASN A 57 -8.34 -20.24 1.39
CA ASN A 57 -9.29 -20.76 0.39
C ASN A 57 -9.20 -19.92 -0.89
N LEU A 58 -8.34 -20.35 -1.81
CA LEU A 58 -8.11 -19.66 -3.08
C LEU A 58 -9.35 -19.68 -3.98
N PHE A 59 -10.13 -20.75 -3.97
CA PHE A 59 -11.34 -20.85 -4.80
C PHE A 59 -12.38 -19.80 -4.40
N ALA A 60 -12.69 -19.69 -3.10
CA ALA A 60 -13.63 -18.70 -2.61
C ALA A 60 -13.12 -17.26 -2.89
N TYR A 61 -11.82 -17.03 -2.71
CA TYR A 61 -11.21 -15.73 -2.97
C TYR A 61 -11.28 -15.34 -4.45
N SER A 62 -10.95 -16.26 -5.37
CA SER A 62 -10.96 -16.00 -6.82
C SER A 62 -12.38 -15.75 -7.34
N THR A 63 -13.37 -16.49 -6.82
CA THR A 63 -14.79 -16.27 -7.15
C THR A 63 -15.23 -14.88 -6.73
N TRP A 64 -14.95 -14.49 -5.49
CA TRP A 64 -15.22 -13.14 -5.01
C TRP A 64 -14.48 -12.07 -5.82
N ALA A 65 -13.20 -12.27 -6.12
CA ALA A 65 -12.39 -11.31 -6.87
C ALA A 65 -12.93 -11.05 -8.28
N SER A 66 -13.45 -12.09 -8.95
CA SER A 66 -14.10 -11.98 -10.25
C SER A 66 -15.39 -11.16 -10.19
N ASP A 67 -16.27 -11.44 -9.21
CA ASP A 67 -17.47 -10.65 -8.96
C ASP A 67 -17.14 -9.19 -8.61
N PHE A 68 -16.16 -8.98 -7.73
CA PHE A 68 -15.69 -7.66 -7.36
C PHE A 68 -15.23 -6.82 -8.55
N LYS A 69 -14.46 -7.41 -9.48
CA LYS A 69 -14.01 -6.72 -10.70
C LYS A 69 -15.19 -6.29 -11.58
N THR A 70 -16.21 -7.13 -11.70
CA THR A 70 -17.42 -6.81 -12.46
C THR A 70 -18.18 -5.64 -11.84
N ARG A 71 -18.46 -5.70 -10.54
CA ARG A 71 -19.12 -4.61 -9.81
C ARG A 71 -18.33 -3.30 -9.84
N LEU A 72 -17.00 -3.38 -9.74
CA LEU A 72 -16.13 -2.22 -9.85
C LEU A 72 -16.23 -1.55 -11.23
N ALA A 73 -16.21 -2.34 -12.31
CA ALA A 73 -16.35 -1.83 -13.67
C ALA A 73 -17.71 -1.14 -13.89
N GLU A 74 -18.80 -1.75 -13.42
CA GLU A 74 -20.15 -1.16 -13.48
C GLU A 74 -20.21 0.17 -12.72
N LEU A 75 -19.67 0.23 -11.51
CA LEU A 75 -19.65 1.45 -10.71
C LEU A 75 -18.78 2.56 -11.35
N LEU A 76 -17.64 2.20 -11.93
CA LEU A 76 -16.82 3.16 -12.67
C LEU A 76 -17.57 3.70 -13.88
N ASN A 77 -18.23 2.85 -14.66
CA ASN A 77 -19.05 3.26 -15.82
C ASN A 77 -20.21 4.18 -15.40
N THR A 78 -20.88 3.86 -14.29
CA THR A 78 -21.98 4.67 -13.77
C THR A 78 -21.53 6.07 -13.36
N TRP A 79 -20.42 6.17 -12.64
CA TRP A 79 -20.06 7.41 -11.96
C TRP A 79 -19.09 8.31 -12.70
N LEU A 80 -18.25 7.78 -13.63
CA LEU A 80 -17.20 8.57 -14.30
C LEU A 80 -17.73 9.82 -15.04
N GLY A 81 -18.95 9.75 -15.58
CA GLY A 81 -19.60 10.87 -16.27
C GLY A 81 -20.41 11.81 -15.37
N GLN A 82 -20.60 11.46 -14.09
CA GLN A 82 -21.55 12.14 -13.20
C GLN A 82 -20.87 12.87 -12.03
N VAL A 83 -19.57 12.73 -11.88
CA VAL A 83 -18.82 13.26 -10.73
C VAL A 83 -18.04 14.51 -11.06
N GLY A 84 -17.87 15.37 -10.05
CA GLY A 84 -17.01 16.53 -10.13
C GLY A 84 -15.52 16.18 -10.15
N TYR A 85 -14.69 17.20 -10.25
CA TYR A 85 -13.23 17.06 -10.47
C TYR A 85 -12.54 16.15 -9.45
N ALA A 86 -12.78 16.35 -8.16
CA ALA A 86 -12.07 15.63 -7.09
C ALA A 86 -12.34 14.12 -7.12
N ALA A 87 -13.61 13.70 -7.15
CA ALA A 87 -13.97 12.29 -7.30
C ALA A 87 -13.53 11.75 -8.67
N GLY A 88 -13.75 12.53 -9.74
CA GLY A 88 -13.41 12.14 -11.09
C GLY A 88 -11.91 11.82 -11.29
N LEU A 89 -11.00 12.51 -10.61
CA LEU A 89 -9.57 12.18 -10.61
C LEU A 89 -9.30 10.78 -10.01
N LEU A 90 -9.98 10.45 -8.91
CA LEU A 90 -9.82 9.14 -8.27
C LEU A 90 -10.40 8.03 -9.15
N LEU A 91 -11.61 8.22 -9.70
CA LEU A 91 -12.27 7.23 -10.56
C LEU A 91 -11.48 6.99 -11.85
N ARG A 92 -10.96 8.05 -12.50
CA ARG A 92 -10.06 7.90 -13.65
C ARG A 92 -8.80 7.13 -13.29
N SER A 93 -8.19 7.42 -12.13
CA SER A 93 -7.02 6.67 -11.67
C SER A 93 -7.34 5.18 -11.43
N LEU A 94 -8.52 4.86 -10.90
CA LEU A 94 -8.97 3.48 -10.69
C LEU A 94 -9.19 2.74 -12.02
N ARG A 95 -9.71 3.42 -13.04
CA ARG A 95 -9.89 2.87 -14.38
C ARG A 95 -8.54 2.70 -15.10
N ASP A 96 -7.77 3.80 -15.22
CA ASP A 96 -6.59 3.87 -16.07
C ASP A 96 -5.39 3.10 -15.51
N LYS A 97 -5.38 2.87 -14.19
CA LYS A 97 -4.34 2.16 -13.46
C LYS A 97 -4.91 0.96 -12.69
N SER A 98 -5.93 0.35 -13.26
CA SER A 98 -6.66 -0.78 -12.65
C SER A 98 -5.71 -1.90 -12.22
N GLU A 99 -4.79 -2.32 -13.09
CA GLU A 99 -3.80 -3.36 -12.79
C GLU A 99 -2.89 -3.03 -11.58
N GLN A 100 -2.66 -1.75 -11.30
CA GLN A 100 -1.85 -1.33 -10.15
C GLN A 100 -2.67 -1.20 -8.86
N TRP A 101 -3.93 -0.81 -8.96
CA TRP A 101 -4.80 -0.68 -7.79
C TRP A 101 -5.33 -2.02 -7.28
N TRP A 102 -5.55 -2.97 -8.19
CA TRP A 102 -6.25 -4.21 -7.92
C TRP A 102 -5.38 -5.45 -8.19
N TYR A 103 -4.05 -5.27 -8.24
CA TYR A 103 -3.09 -6.35 -8.49
C TYR A 103 -3.24 -7.52 -7.51
N PHE A 104 -3.52 -7.22 -6.25
CA PHE A 104 -3.72 -8.22 -5.20
C PHE A 104 -4.94 -9.14 -5.43
N LEU A 105 -5.90 -8.75 -6.27
CA LEU A 105 -7.05 -9.61 -6.59
C LEU A 105 -6.63 -10.86 -7.37
N ASP A 106 -5.60 -10.76 -8.19
CA ASP A 106 -5.02 -11.87 -8.95
C ASP A 106 -3.79 -12.46 -8.23
N HIS A 107 -3.23 -11.73 -7.27
CA HIS A 107 -2.02 -12.06 -6.52
C HIS A 107 -2.29 -11.90 -5.02
N PRO A 108 -3.09 -12.79 -4.41
CA PRO A 108 -3.52 -12.63 -3.01
C PRO A 108 -2.37 -12.66 -2.00
N GLU A 109 -1.21 -13.22 -2.36
CA GLU A 109 0.01 -13.17 -1.57
C GLU A 109 0.54 -11.74 -1.37
N ILE A 110 0.13 -10.79 -2.23
CA ILE A 110 0.51 -9.37 -2.14
C ILE A 110 -0.56 -8.61 -1.37
N PRO A 111 -0.19 -7.94 -0.27
CA PRO A 111 -1.16 -7.18 0.50
C PRO A 111 -1.71 -5.97 -0.27
N PRO A 112 -2.99 -5.60 -0.07
CA PRO A 112 -3.60 -4.43 -0.71
C PRO A 112 -3.06 -3.09 -0.21
N ASP A 113 -2.17 -3.09 0.79
CA ASP A 113 -1.56 -1.88 1.35
C ASP A 113 -0.04 -2.00 1.48
N ASN A 114 0.62 -0.86 1.73
CA ASN A 114 2.06 -0.76 1.95
C ASN A 114 2.43 -0.55 3.43
N ASN A 115 1.55 -0.89 4.36
CA ASN A 115 1.75 -0.61 5.78
C ASN A 115 3.05 -1.22 6.32
N LEU A 116 3.44 -2.40 5.84
CA LEU A 116 4.69 -3.05 6.24
C LEU A 116 5.92 -2.24 5.80
N ALA A 117 5.95 -1.84 4.53
CA ALA A 117 7.02 -1.02 3.98
C ALA A 117 7.08 0.38 4.65
N GLU A 118 5.91 1.01 4.88
CA GLU A 118 5.85 2.28 5.58
C GLU A 118 6.36 2.19 7.03
N ARG A 119 6.05 1.09 7.72
CA ARG A 119 6.59 0.84 9.07
C ARG A 119 8.11 0.62 9.05
N ALA A 120 8.63 -0.08 8.04
CA ALA A 120 10.07 -0.26 7.87
C ALA A 120 10.79 1.06 7.66
N LEU A 121 10.22 1.97 6.87
CA LEU A 121 10.80 3.28 6.59
C LEU A 121 10.62 4.30 7.72
N ARG A 122 9.79 4.02 8.73
CA ARG A 122 9.47 4.98 9.80
C ARG A 122 10.72 5.45 10.56
N LEU A 123 11.66 4.55 10.86
CA LEU A 123 12.91 4.92 11.53
C LEU A 123 13.76 5.88 10.69
N ALA A 124 13.88 5.63 9.39
CA ALA A 124 14.59 6.51 8.46
C ALA A 124 13.96 7.90 8.39
N VAL A 125 12.63 7.97 8.33
CA VAL A 125 11.89 9.23 8.32
C VAL A 125 12.07 9.98 9.65
N THR A 126 11.99 9.28 10.77
CA THR A 126 12.18 9.87 12.11
C THR A 126 13.59 10.40 12.25
N LYS A 127 14.62 9.61 11.88
CA LYS A 127 16.02 10.06 11.92
C LYS A 127 16.20 11.31 11.07
N ARG A 128 15.69 11.35 9.83
CA ARG A 128 15.78 12.52 8.97
C ARG A 128 15.17 13.78 9.62
N LYS A 129 14.03 13.64 10.29
CA LYS A 129 13.35 14.77 10.96
C LYS A 129 14.14 15.30 12.16
N ILE A 130 14.78 14.41 12.93
CA ILE A 130 15.53 14.78 14.14
C ILE A 130 16.91 15.34 13.80
N SER A 131 17.64 14.70 12.86
CA SER A 131 19.03 15.03 12.53
C SER A 131 19.20 15.97 11.34
N GLY A 132 18.11 16.48 10.76
CA GLY A 132 18.18 17.30 9.53
C GLY A 132 18.64 16.54 8.28
N GLY A 133 18.78 15.22 8.36
CA GLY A 133 19.26 14.35 7.28
C GLY A 133 20.76 14.07 7.34
N SER A 134 21.29 13.47 6.28
CA SER A 134 22.72 13.18 6.13
C SER A 134 23.39 14.28 5.29
N ARG A 135 24.56 14.76 5.74
CA ARG A 135 25.29 15.86 5.09
C ARG A 135 26.13 15.42 3.90
N SER A 136 26.30 14.11 3.68
CA SER A 136 27.02 13.55 2.54
C SER A 136 26.36 12.26 2.07
N MET A 137 26.59 11.89 0.81
CA MET A 137 26.05 10.67 0.21
C MET A 137 26.56 9.43 0.93
N SER A 138 27.85 9.37 1.25
CA SER A 138 28.46 8.27 2.01
C SER A 138 27.81 8.06 3.38
N ARG A 139 27.55 9.11 4.14
CA ARG A 139 26.84 9.01 5.44
C ARG A 139 25.38 8.63 5.27
N PHE A 140 24.75 9.01 4.16
CA PHE A 140 23.40 8.56 3.82
C PHE A 140 23.36 7.05 3.59
N GLU A 141 24.28 6.52 2.78
CA GLU A 141 24.41 5.09 2.49
C GLU A 141 24.68 4.28 3.76
N GLN A 142 25.68 4.66 4.56
CA GLN A 142 25.96 4.02 5.84
C GLN A 142 24.76 4.01 6.79
N THR A 143 23.99 5.10 6.79
CA THR A 143 22.76 5.18 7.58
C THR A 143 21.69 4.26 7.04
N ALA A 144 21.54 4.14 5.72
CA ALA A 144 20.57 3.25 5.08
C ALA A 144 20.89 1.78 5.38
N ASP A 145 22.17 1.40 5.32
CA ASP A 145 22.65 0.06 5.65
C ASP A 145 22.37 -0.29 7.10
N LEU A 146 22.74 0.59 8.04
CA LEU A 146 22.48 0.39 9.47
C LEU A 146 20.98 0.24 9.76
N LEU A 147 20.14 1.10 9.18
CA LEU A 147 18.69 1.01 9.35
C LEU A 147 18.11 -0.26 8.72
N SER A 148 18.65 -0.73 7.61
CA SER A 148 18.26 -1.98 6.97
C SER A 148 18.55 -3.18 7.86
N VAL A 149 19.74 -3.24 8.46
CA VAL A 149 20.12 -4.28 9.43
C VAL A 149 19.20 -4.24 10.65
N LEU A 150 19.00 -3.07 11.25
CA LEU A 150 18.13 -2.92 12.43
C LEU A 150 16.69 -3.38 12.15
N GLN A 151 16.12 -3.02 10.98
CA GLN A 151 14.79 -3.44 10.61
C GLN A 151 14.71 -4.94 10.29
N THR A 152 15.72 -5.49 9.64
CA THR A 152 15.79 -6.94 9.37
C THR A 152 15.82 -7.73 10.67
N CYS A 153 16.69 -7.36 11.61
CA CYS A 153 16.72 -7.99 12.94
C CYS A 153 15.36 -7.90 13.63
N ARG A 154 14.71 -6.74 13.58
CA ARG A 154 13.37 -6.54 14.17
C ARG A 154 12.30 -7.43 13.55
N PHE A 155 12.27 -7.56 12.22
CA PHE A 155 11.30 -8.42 11.53
C PHE A 155 11.54 -9.90 11.80
N GLN A 156 12.78 -10.29 12.04
CA GLN A 156 13.17 -11.66 12.39
C GLN A 156 13.10 -11.95 13.89
N ALA A 157 12.60 -11.01 14.70
CA ALA A 157 12.62 -11.08 16.17
C ALA A 157 14.00 -11.37 16.76
N ARG A 158 15.09 -10.92 16.10
CA ARG A 158 16.48 -11.06 16.51
C ARG A 158 16.98 -9.81 17.23
N SER A 159 17.89 -9.97 18.17
CA SER A 159 18.58 -8.85 18.81
C SER A 159 19.59 -8.22 17.84
N ALA A 160 19.41 -6.95 17.50
CA ALA A 160 20.39 -6.21 16.69
C ALA A 160 21.77 -6.10 17.39
N MET A 161 21.78 -5.97 18.73
CA MET A 161 23.04 -5.94 19.50
C MET A 161 23.78 -7.27 19.41
N ALA A 162 23.07 -8.41 19.49
CA ALA A 162 23.68 -9.72 19.32
C ALA A 162 24.27 -9.86 17.90
N PHE A 163 23.50 -9.46 16.88
CA PHE A 163 23.95 -9.48 15.48
C PHE A 163 25.23 -8.67 15.29
N PHE A 164 25.30 -7.43 15.79
CA PHE A 164 26.51 -6.61 15.66
C PHE A 164 27.70 -7.19 16.42
N ARG A 165 27.48 -7.76 17.61
CA ARG A 165 28.55 -8.42 18.39
C ARG A 165 29.11 -9.61 17.60
N GLU A 166 28.29 -10.46 17.04
CA GLU A 166 28.69 -11.60 16.21
C GLU A 166 29.47 -11.13 14.97
N ALA A 167 28.98 -10.10 14.28
CA ALA A 167 29.61 -9.56 13.08
C ALA A 167 30.99 -8.96 13.38
N ILE A 168 31.19 -8.26 14.50
CA ILE A 168 32.47 -7.72 14.92
C ILE A 168 33.46 -8.85 15.29
N SER A 169 32.97 -9.86 16.05
CA SER A 169 33.82 -10.99 16.46
C SER A 169 34.26 -11.87 15.27
N ALA A 170 33.51 -11.92 14.19
CA ALA A 170 33.87 -12.67 12.99
C ALA A 170 34.92 -11.99 12.12
N HIS A 171 35.25 -10.70 12.39
CA HIS A 171 36.23 -9.91 11.64
C HIS A 171 37.45 -9.54 12.48
N SER A 172 37.52 -10.03 13.70
CA SER A 172 38.66 -9.93 14.61
C SER A 172 39.50 -11.22 14.59
#